data_4fd89389b48952720a274e672c4b0763
#
_entry.id   4fd89389b48952720a274e672c4b0763
#
_cell.length_a   1.000
_cell.length_b   1.000
_cell.length_c   1.000
_cell.angle_alpha   90.00
_cell.angle_beta   90.00
_cell.angle_gamma   90.00
#
_symmetry.space_group_name_H-M   'P 1'
#
loop_
_entity.id
_entity.type
_entity.pdbx_description
1 polymer ?
#
loop_
_entity_poly.entity_id
_entity_poly.type
_entity_poly.pdbx_seq_one_letter_code
_entity_poly.pdbx_strand_id
1 'polypeptide(L)'
;MDISKTISSQFHAALTMMEQSVRACPEELWDDPDHANPFWRIAYHGLFFVNFYLQPSVDNAVHWEQEREGYQFLGPSPWPPHEQPPAEQAYEREEILAYIEYCRLTVDQNVPTIDLSAPSGFPWLPFDKMELQIYNIRHLQQHVGDLSSMLLTQANLEVDWVGMGSERPTE
;
A
#
# COMPACT_ATOMS: atom_id res chain seq x y z
N MET A 1 18.50 -7.97 18.52
CA MET A 1 17.42 -7.13 17.91
C MET A 1 16.80 -7.98 16.81
N ASP A 2 15.50 -8.14 16.81
CA ASP A 2 14.79 -8.88 15.75
C ASP A 2 14.31 -7.85 14.71
N ILE A 3 15.04 -7.77 13.60
CA ILE A 3 14.78 -6.79 12.55
C ILE A 3 13.44 -7.07 11.84
N SER A 4 13.09 -8.36 11.65
CA SER A 4 11.83 -8.75 11.02
C SER A 4 10.63 -8.26 11.83
N LYS A 5 10.67 -8.39 13.16
CA LYS A 5 9.62 -7.82 14.04
C LYS A 5 9.51 -6.31 13.93
N THR A 6 10.64 -5.61 13.79
CA THR A 6 10.63 -4.15 13.62
C THR A 6 9.99 -3.78 12.29
N ILE A 7 10.33 -4.48 11.20
CA ILE A 7 9.76 -4.26 9.88
C ILE A 7 8.25 -4.54 9.90
N SER A 8 7.81 -5.70 10.43
CA SER A 8 6.39 -6.04 10.54
C SER A 8 5.61 -5.00 11.34
N SER A 9 6.16 -4.56 12.49
CA SER A 9 5.54 -3.54 13.33
C SER A 9 5.31 -2.22 12.57
N GLN A 10 6.27 -1.79 11.76
CA GLN A 10 6.15 -0.55 10.98
C GLN A 10 5.18 -0.68 9.82
N PHE A 11 5.11 -1.83 9.13
CA PHE A 11 4.06 -2.10 8.15
C PHE A 11 2.68 -2.06 8.79
N HIS A 12 2.48 -2.76 9.91
CA HIS A 12 1.18 -2.78 10.59
C HIS A 12 0.76 -1.40 11.08
N ALA A 13 1.70 -0.58 11.56
CA ALA A 13 1.41 0.80 11.94
C ALA A 13 0.89 1.61 10.75
N ALA A 14 1.60 1.59 9.62
CA ALA A 14 1.21 2.31 8.42
C ALA A 14 -0.10 1.76 7.80
N LEU A 15 -0.30 0.43 7.79
CA LEU A 15 -1.56 -0.19 7.34
C LEU A 15 -2.75 0.16 8.25
N THR A 16 -2.52 0.34 9.55
CA THR A 16 -3.57 0.82 10.46
C THR A 16 -3.96 2.26 10.17
N MET A 17 -3.01 3.13 9.88
CA MET A 17 -3.29 4.51 9.45
C MET A 17 -3.99 4.54 8.08
N MET A 18 -3.61 3.65 7.13
CA MET A 18 -4.31 3.48 5.86
C MET A 18 -5.77 3.08 6.09
N GLU A 19 -6.02 2.10 6.96
CA GLU A 19 -7.38 1.65 7.31
C GLU A 19 -8.21 2.76 7.94
N GLN A 20 -7.65 3.52 8.86
CA GLN A 20 -8.32 4.69 9.45
C GLN A 20 -8.72 5.70 8.36
N SER A 21 -7.80 6.00 7.43
CA SER A 21 -8.05 6.91 6.31
C SER A 21 -9.20 6.41 5.43
N VAL A 22 -9.18 5.14 5.05
CA VAL A 22 -10.21 4.50 4.21
C VAL A 22 -11.57 4.52 4.89
N ARG A 23 -11.64 4.21 6.20
CA ARG A 23 -12.88 4.21 6.96
C ARG A 23 -13.46 5.61 7.18
N ALA A 24 -12.60 6.61 7.36
CA ALA A 24 -13.00 7.99 7.60
C ALA A 24 -13.42 8.74 6.33
N CYS A 25 -13.05 8.24 5.13
CA CYS A 25 -13.29 8.95 3.88
C CYS A 25 -14.78 9.14 3.60
N PRO A 26 -15.28 10.37 3.42
CA PRO A 26 -16.65 10.60 2.98
C PRO A 26 -16.92 10.06 1.58
N GLU A 27 -18.16 9.74 1.29
CA GLU A 27 -18.57 9.15 0.01
C GLU A 27 -18.27 10.06 -1.18
N GLU A 28 -18.51 11.36 -1.01
CA GLU A 28 -18.25 12.38 -2.03
C GLU A 28 -16.77 12.54 -2.38
N LEU A 29 -15.85 12.16 -1.48
CA LEU A 29 -14.42 12.23 -1.70
C LEU A 29 -13.85 10.91 -2.25
N TRP A 30 -14.57 9.80 -2.11
CA TRP A 30 -14.08 8.46 -2.43
C TRP A 30 -13.67 8.33 -3.91
N ASP A 31 -14.52 8.75 -4.82
CA ASP A 31 -14.31 8.71 -6.28
C ASP A 31 -14.56 10.09 -6.90
N ASP A 32 -14.01 11.14 -6.31
CA ASP A 32 -14.20 12.51 -6.77
C ASP A 32 -13.51 12.72 -8.14
N PRO A 33 -14.28 13.00 -9.21
CA PRO A 33 -13.75 13.15 -10.57
C PRO A 33 -12.90 14.42 -10.76
N ASP A 34 -12.97 15.38 -9.85
CA ASP A 34 -12.17 16.59 -9.89
C ASP A 34 -10.71 16.35 -9.45
N HIS A 35 -10.44 15.18 -8.84
CA HIS A 35 -9.10 14.74 -8.51
C HIS A 35 -8.48 13.88 -9.63
N ALA A 36 -7.26 14.24 -10.03
CA ALA A 36 -6.50 13.45 -11.02
C ALA A 36 -6.32 11.98 -10.59
N ASN A 37 -6.22 11.74 -9.29
CA ASN A 37 -6.24 10.42 -8.67
C ASN A 37 -7.22 10.48 -7.50
N PRO A 38 -8.39 9.84 -7.61
CA PRO A 38 -9.38 9.81 -6.53
C PRO A 38 -8.86 9.05 -5.32
N PHE A 39 -9.50 9.23 -4.17
CA PHE A 39 -9.06 8.70 -2.88
C PHE A 39 -8.82 7.19 -2.90
N TRP A 40 -9.77 6.42 -3.45
CA TRP A 40 -9.66 4.97 -3.56
C TRP A 40 -8.44 4.53 -4.37
N ARG A 41 -8.10 5.27 -5.44
CA ARG A 41 -6.98 4.91 -6.33
C ARG A 41 -5.63 5.11 -5.66
N ILE A 42 -5.49 6.18 -4.86
CA ILE A 42 -4.29 6.41 -4.04
C ILE A 42 -4.14 5.31 -2.99
N ALA A 43 -5.23 4.94 -2.30
CA ALA A 43 -5.23 3.85 -1.33
C ALA A 43 -4.83 2.52 -1.99
N TYR A 44 -5.46 2.16 -3.11
CA TYR A 44 -5.15 0.96 -3.87
C TYR A 44 -3.68 0.91 -4.30
N HIS A 45 -3.15 2.02 -4.86
CA HIS A 45 -1.76 2.13 -5.27
C HIS A 45 -0.79 1.83 -4.13
N GLY A 46 -0.99 2.44 -2.96
CA GLY A 46 -0.15 2.17 -1.79
C GLY A 46 -0.17 0.70 -1.39
N LEU A 47 -1.34 0.08 -1.35
CA LEU A 47 -1.53 -1.34 -0.99
C LEU A 47 -0.95 -2.29 -2.05
N PHE A 48 -1.12 -1.96 -3.34
CA PHE A 48 -0.53 -2.74 -4.43
C PHE A 48 0.99 -2.89 -4.24
N PHE A 49 1.69 -1.80 -3.99
CA PHE A 49 3.13 -1.87 -3.82
C PHE A 49 3.56 -2.49 -2.48
N VAL A 50 2.74 -2.42 -1.42
CA VAL A 50 2.98 -3.21 -0.21
C VAL A 50 3.01 -4.69 -0.56
N ASN A 51 1.98 -5.21 -1.21
CA ASN A 51 1.93 -6.61 -1.62
C ASN A 51 3.08 -6.95 -2.58
N PHE A 52 3.27 -6.15 -3.61
CA PHE A 52 4.20 -6.43 -4.70
C PHE A 52 5.65 -6.51 -4.24
N TYR A 53 6.11 -5.56 -3.41
CA TYR A 53 7.49 -5.54 -2.91
C TYR A 53 7.77 -6.49 -1.73
N LEU A 54 6.74 -7.11 -1.18
CA LEU A 54 6.87 -8.22 -0.24
C LEU A 54 7.06 -9.56 -0.95
N GLN A 55 6.92 -9.63 -2.27
CA GLN A 55 7.13 -10.85 -3.04
C GLN A 55 8.62 -11.15 -3.27
N PRO A 56 8.98 -12.41 -3.60
CA PRO A 56 10.38 -12.78 -3.84
C PRO A 56 11.03 -12.00 -4.98
N SER A 57 10.31 -11.82 -6.08
CA SER A 57 10.75 -11.10 -7.29
C SER A 57 9.56 -10.73 -8.15
N VAL A 58 9.79 -9.93 -9.19
CA VAL A 58 8.76 -9.60 -10.19
C VAL A 58 8.17 -10.83 -10.87
N ASP A 59 9.01 -11.83 -11.19
CA ASP A 59 8.59 -13.05 -11.91
C ASP A 59 7.81 -14.04 -11.01
N ASN A 60 7.92 -13.90 -9.70
CA ASN A 60 7.29 -14.76 -8.70
C ASN A 60 6.30 -13.99 -7.82
N ALA A 61 5.77 -12.87 -8.33
CA ALA A 61 4.79 -12.09 -7.58
C ALA A 61 3.45 -12.82 -7.51
N VAL A 62 2.91 -12.94 -6.31
CA VAL A 62 1.53 -13.40 -6.06
C VAL A 62 0.65 -12.16 -5.95
N HIS A 63 -0.29 -12.06 -6.88
CA HIS A 63 -1.20 -10.94 -6.97
C HIS A 63 -2.44 -11.16 -6.11
N TRP A 64 -3.04 -10.08 -5.66
CA TRP A 64 -4.33 -10.13 -5.01
C TRP A 64 -5.41 -10.59 -6.02
N GLU A 65 -6.31 -11.49 -5.59
CA GLU A 65 -7.29 -12.12 -6.49
C GLU A 65 -8.21 -11.11 -7.20
N GLN A 66 -8.48 -9.96 -6.56
CA GLN A 66 -9.33 -8.91 -7.12
C GLN A 66 -8.52 -7.78 -7.79
N GLU A 67 -7.24 -8.00 -8.06
CA GLU A 67 -6.40 -7.03 -8.76
C GLU A 67 -6.95 -6.71 -10.16
N ARG A 68 -6.94 -5.41 -10.51
CA ARG A 68 -7.34 -4.93 -11.83
C ARG A 68 -6.12 -4.33 -12.53
N GLU A 69 -5.84 -4.80 -13.73
CA GLU A 69 -4.66 -4.39 -14.49
C GLU A 69 -4.64 -2.88 -14.73
N GLY A 70 -3.50 -2.25 -14.46
CA GLY A 70 -3.27 -0.82 -14.70
C GLY A 70 -3.76 0.11 -13.60
N TYR A 71 -4.57 -0.36 -12.64
CA TYR A 71 -5.11 0.48 -11.59
C TYR A 71 -4.07 1.02 -10.61
N GLN A 72 -2.92 0.35 -10.51
CA GLN A 72 -1.81 0.76 -9.65
C GLN A 72 -1.08 2.00 -10.13
N PHE A 73 -1.35 2.54 -11.32
CA PHE A 73 -0.66 3.73 -11.79
C PHE A 73 -1.39 5.00 -11.39
N LEU A 74 -0.68 5.95 -10.76
CA LEU A 74 -1.15 7.30 -10.44
C LEU A 74 -0.70 8.34 -11.46
N GLY A 75 -0.13 7.90 -12.58
CA GLY A 75 0.37 8.70 -13.68
C GLY A 75 0.71 7.83 -14.88
N PRO A 76 1.37 8.37 -15.89
CA PRO A 76 1.76 7.63 -17.09
C PRO A 76 2.55 6.38 -16.76
N SER A 77 2.25 5.27 -17.45
CA SER A 77 3.02 4.03 -17.33
C SER A 77 4.47 4.25 -17.78
N PRO A 78 5.47 3.57 -17.18
CA PRO A 78 6.87 3.70 -17.59
C PRO A 78 7.18 3.08 -18.97
N TRP A 79 6.23 2.37 -19.55
CA TRP A 79 6.31 1.78 -20.90
C TRP A 79 5.26 2.36 -21.84
N PRO A 80 5.47 2.26 -23.17
CA PRO A 80 4.52 2.78 -24.15
C PRO A 80 3.10 2.23 -23.94
N PRO A 81 2.07 3.09 -24.17
CA PRO A 81 2.12 4.43 -24.77
C PRO A 81 2.49 5.57 -23.82
N HIS A 82 2.97 5.31 -22.59
CA HIS A 82 3.28 6.30 -21.56
C HIS A 82 2.07 7.15 -21.14
N GLU A 83 0.91 6.53 -21.13
CA GLU A 83 -0.35 7.10 -20.66
C GLU A 83 -0.77 6.45 -19.34
N GLN A 84 -1.53 7.17 -18.53
CA GLN A 84 -2.13 6.58 -17.34
C GLN A 84 -3.26 5.64 -17.79
N PRO A 85 -3.21 4.34 -17.42
CA PRO A 85 -4.30 3.43 -17.73
C PRO A 85 -5.62 3.92 -17.13
N PRO A 86 -6.72 3.87 -17.90
CA PRO A 86 -8.03 4.24 -17.38
C PRO A 86 -8.44 3.25 -16.27
N ALA A 87 -9.19 3.76 -15.30
CA ALA A 87 -9.89 2.93 -14.34
C ALA A 87 -11.39 3.05 -14.65
N GLU A 88 -11.97 1.98 -15.20
CA GLU A 88 -13.37 1.99 -15.66
C GLU A 88 -14.36 1.98 -14.50
N GLN A 89 -13.97 1.42 -13.36
CA GLN A 89 -14.81 1.29 -12.18
C GLN A 89 -13.96 1.46 -10.92
N ALA A 90 -14.39 2.33 -10.02
CA ALA A 90 -13.77 2.46 -8.70
C ALA A 90 -13.80 1.12 -7.92
N TYR A 91 -12.83 0.90 -7.06
CA TYR A 91 -12.98 -0.09 -6.00
C TYR A 91 -13.95 0.44 -4.94
N GLU A 92 -14.84 -0.45 -4.49
CA GLU A 92 -15.65 -0.18 -3.32
C GLU A 92 -14.78 -0.10 -2.05
N ARG A 93 -15.27 0.60 -1.05
CA ARG A 93 -14.55 0.74 0.24
C ARG A 93 -14.24 -0.62 0.88
N GLU A 94 -15.18 -1.54 0.84
CA GLU A 94 -15.06 -2.90 1.37
C GLU A 94 -13.99 -3.70 0.64
N GLU A 95 -13.85 -3.50 -0.68
CA GLU A 95 -12.78 -4.14 -1.46
C GLU A 95 -11.40 -3.63 -1.00
N ILE A 96 -11.25 -2.31 -0.79
CA ILE A 96 -9.99 -1.73 -0.29
C ILE A 96 -9.70 -2.18 1.15
N LEU A 97 -10.71 -2.26 2.03
CA LEU A 97 -10.54 -2.81 3.38
C LEU A 97 -10.12 -4.27 3.36
N ALA A 98 -10.68 -5.08 2.46
CA ALA A 98 -10.27 -6.47 2.25
C ALA A 98 -8.82 -6.56 1.74
N TYR A 99 -8.40 -5.62 0.88
CA TYR A 99 -7.01 -5.58 0.41
C TYR A 99 -6.03 -5.18 1.52
N ILE A 100 -6.41 -4.28 2.44
CA ILE A 100 -5.61 -3.97 3.63
C ILE A 100 -5.38 -5.24 4.46
N GLU A 101 -6.42 -6.03 4.69
CA GLU A 101 -6.29 -7.30 5.43
C GLU A 101 -5.41 -8.32 4.70
N TYR A 102 -5.54 -8.42 3.39
CA TYR A 102 -4.64 -9.24 2.57
C TYR A 102 -3.18 -8.80 2.69
N CYS A 103 -2.90 -7.48 2.65
CA CYS A 103 -1.56 -6.93 2.87
C CYS A 103 -1.03 -7.25 4.27
N ARG A 104 -1.86 -7.19 5.32
CA ARG A 104 -1.48 -7.57 6.69
C ARG A 104 -1.04 -9.03 6.76
N LEU A 105 -1.83 -9.94 6.15
CA LEU A 105 -1.48 -11.36 6.07
C LEU A 105 -0.19 -11.59 5.29
N THR A 106 0.02 -10.86 4.20
CA THR A 106 1.26 -10.93 3.41
C THR A 106 2.48 -10.46 4.23
N VAL A 107 2.34 -9.40 5.03
CA VAL A 107 3.38 -8.96 5.97
C VAL A 107 3.71 -10.06 6.97
N ASP A 108 2.69 -10.65 7.62
CA ASP A 108 2.85 -11.66 8.65
C ASP A 108 3.52 -12.95 8.11
N GLN A 109 3.20 -13.32 6.88
CA GLN A 109 3.73 -14.52 6.24
C GLN A 109 5.13 -14.33 5.65
N ASN A 110 5.37 -13.21 4.98
CA ASN A 110 6.57 -13.01 4.17
C ASN A 110 7.72 -12.37 4.95
N VAL A 111 7.46 -11.32 5.74
CA VAL A 111 8.53 -10.58 6.44
C VAL A 111 9.41 -11.49 7.30
N PRO A 112 8.90 -12.47 8.07
CA PRO A 112 9.74 -13.36 8.87
C PRO A 112 10.66 -14.27 8.05
N THR A 113 10.38 -14.47 6.76
CA THR A 113 11.09 -15.41 5.88
C THR A 113 12.02 -14.72 4.89
N ILE A 114 12.00 -13.38 4.80
CA ILE A 114 12.84 -12.62 3.86
C ILE A 114 14.32 -12.73 4.25
N ASP A 115 15.15 -13.17 3.29
CA ASP A 115 16.60 -12.93 3.37
C ASP A 115 16.88 -11.46 3.05
N LEU A 116 17.04 -10.66 4.10
CA LEU A 116 17.24 -9.21 4.00
C LEU A 116 18.51 -8.81 3.25
N SER A 117 19.48 -9.72 3.12
CA SER A 117 20.73 -9.48 2.38
C SER A 117 20.64 -9.84 0.89
N ALA A 118 19.57 -10.51 0.47
CA ALA A 118 19.37 -10.87 -0.92
C ALA A 118 19.08 -9.64 -1.80
N PRO A 119 19.37 -9.68 -3.12
CA PRO A 119 18.97 -8.63 -4.06
C PRO A 119 17.45 -8.40 -4.01
N SER A 120 17.01 -7.18 -4.32
CA SER A 120 15.60 -6.78 -4.25
C SER A 120 14.64 -7.74 -4.96
N GLY A 121 15.07 -8.33 -6.10
CA GLY A 121 14.23 -9.13 -6.99
C GLY A 121 13.50 -8.29 -8.04
N PHE A 122 13.71 -6.97 -8.03
CA PHE A 122 13.10 -6.02 -8.97
C PHE A 122 14.21 -5.29 -9.73
N PRO A 123 14.37 -5.53 -11.07
CA PRO A 123 15.53 -5.04 -11.83
C PRO A 123 15.74 -3.52 -11.82
N TRP A 124 14.68 -2.75 -11.59
CA TRP A 124 14.73 -1.29 -11.48
C TRP A 124 15.06 -0.76 -10.08
N LEU A 125 15.22 -1.64 -9.09
CA LEU A 125 15.57 -1.32 -7.71
C LEU A 125 16.88 -2.02 -7.34
N PRO A 126 18.06 -1.41 -7.63
CA PRO A 126 19.36 -2.07 -7.53
C PRO A 126 19.93 -2.03 -6.10
N PHE A 127 19.14 -2.46 -5.13
CA PHE A 127 19.50 -2.56 -3.71
C PHE A 127 19.05 -3.91 -3.12
N ASP A 128 19.32 -4.14 -1.85
CA ASP A 128 18.96 -5.39 -1.18
C ASP A 128 17.51 -5.38 -0.63
N LYS A 129 17.08 -6.53 -0.12
CA LYS A 129 15.74 -6.69 0.47
C LYS A 129 15.53 -5.84 1.72
N MET A 130 16.59 -5.53 2.48
CA MET A 130 16.47 -4.67 3.66
C MET A 130 16.08 -3.24 3.23
N GLU A 131 16.82 -2.69 2.28
CA GLU A 131 16.51 -1.35 1.75
C GLU A 131 15.13 -1.32 1.05
N LEU A 132 14.76 -2.43 0.38
CA LEU A 132 13.44 -2.58 -0.24
C LEU A 132 12.30 -2.46 0.80
N GLN A 133 12.44 -3.08 1.99
CA GLN A 133 11.39 -2.96 3.00
C GLN A 133 11.30 -1.54 3.57
N ILE A 134 12.42 -0.85 3.79
CA ILE A 134 12.43 0.55 4.19
C ILE A 134 11.77 1.43 3.10
N TYR A 135 12.13 1.19 1.84
CA TYR A 135 11.52 1.87 0.69
C TYR A 135 10.01 1.65 0.65
N ASN A 136 9.54 0.42 0.80
CA ASN A 136 8.13 0.03 0.74
C ASN A 136 7.32 0.68 1.88
N ILE A 137 7.82 0.65 3.11
CA ILE A 137 7.18 1.33 4.26
C ILE A 137 7.08 2.84 4.02
N ARG A 138 8.15 3.48 3.51
CA ARG A 138 8.14 4.92 3.20
C ARG A 138 7.13 5.24 2.10
N HIS A 139 7.04 4.39 1.07
CA HIS A 139 6.09 4.56 -0.03
C HIS A 139 4.64 4.47 0.47
N LEU A 140 4.31 3.44 1.28
CA LEU A 140 3.00 3.33 1.92
C LEU A 140 2.70 4.55 2.79
N GLN A 141 3.65 4.98 3.65
CA GLN A 141 3.45 6.12 4.54
C GLN A 141 3.29 7.44 3.78
N GLN A 142 3.92 7.59 2.63
CA GLN A 142 3.69 8.75 1.74
C GLN A 142 2.22 8.82 1.36
N HIS A 143 1.63 7.74 0.85
CA HIS A 143 0.24 7.72 0.41
C HIS A 143 -0.76 7.82 1.57
N VAL A 144 -0.43 7.28 2.73
CA VAL A 144 -1.18 7.56 3.96
C VAL A 144 -1.17 9.06 4.27
N GLY A 145 -0.03 9.74 4.10
CA GLY A 145 0.08 11.19 4.27
C GLY A 145 -0.77 11.97 3.26
N ASP A 146 -0.76 11.54 1.98
CA ASP A 146 -1.58 12.15 0.93
C ASP A 146 -3.08 12.05 1.29
N LEU A 147 -3.56 10.86 1.66
CA LEU A 147 -4.95 10.61 2.04
C LEU A 147 -5.34 11.37 3.32
N SER A 148 -4.46 11.40 4.33
CA SER A 148 -4.69 12.16 5.56
C SER A 148 -4.79 13.67 5.27
N SER A 149 -3.96 14.18 4.36
CA SER A 149 -4.04 15.57 3.92
C SER A 149 -5.35 15.89 3.18
N MET A 150 -5.83 14.97 2.33
CA MET A 150 -7.12 15.12 1.66
C MET A 150 -8.27 15.15 2.68
N LEU A 151 -8.29 14.24 3.66
CA LEU A 151 -9.30 14.21 4.71
C LEU A 151 -9.29 15.49 5.53
N LEU A 152 -8.13 15.97 5.95
CA LEU A 152 -8.01 17.18 6.74
C LEU A 152 -8.49 18.42 5.98
N THR A 153 -8.04 18.58 4.72
CA THR A 153 -8.29 19.81 3.96
C THR A 153 -9.68 19.87 3.35
N GLN A 154 -10.28 18.74 3.02
CA GLN A 154 -11.55 18.69 2.29
C GLN A 154 -12.74 18.26 3.15
N ALA A 155 -12.49 17.47 4.20
CA ALA A 155 -13.54 16.99 5.10
C ALA A 155 -13.36 17.45 6.55
N ASN A 156 -12.27 18.12 6.90
CA ASN A 156 -11.90 18.50 8.27
C ASN A 156 -11.89 17.29 9.23
N LEU A 157 -11.36 16.16 8.72
CA LEU A 157 -11.18 14.92 9.47
C LEU A 157 -9.69 14.65 9.69
N GLU A 158 -9.34 14.15 10.87
CA GLU A 158 -7.97 13.78 11.21
C GLU A 158 -7.82 12.27 11.30
N VAL A 159 -6.62 11.79 11.01
CA VAL A 159 -6.20 10.39 11.17
C VAL A 159 -5.21 10.32 12.32
N ASP A 160 -5.45 9.42 13.27
CA ASP A 160 -4.58 9.26 14.42
C ASP A 160 -3.22 8.68 14.04
N TRP A 161 -2.17 9.25 14.61
CA TRP A 161 -0.82 8.70 14.44
C TRP A 161 -0.67 7.35 15.15
N VAL A 162 -0.19 6.35 14.41
CA VAL A 162 0.13 5.02 14.93
C VAL A 162 1.65 4.82 14.88
N GLY A 163 2.31 4.84 16.03
CA GLY A 163 3.78 4.78 16.14
C GLY A 163 4.34 3.36 15.94
N MET A 164 3.56 2.33 16.29
CA MET A 164 3.95 0.93 16.15
C MET A 164 2.71 0.05 15.97
N GLY A 165 2.82 -1.01 15.17
CA GLY A 165 1.80 -2.04 15.08
C GLY A 165 1.93 -3.03 16.25
N SER A 166 0.82 -3.49 16.81
CA SER A 166 0.80 -4.65 17.69
C SER A 166 0.76 -5.93 16.86
N GLU A 167 1.51 -6.97 17.28
CA GLU A 167 1.27 -8.32 16.77
C GLU A 167 -0.20 -8.68 17.04
N ARG A 168 -0.90 -9.24 16.05
CA ARG A 168 -2.23 -9.79 16.32
C ARG A 168 -2.09 -10.93 17.33
N PRO A 169 -3.00 -11.05 18.30
CA PRO A 169 -3.06 -12.27 19.09
C PRO A 169 -3.22 -13.45 18.10
N THR A 170 -2.32 -14.40 18.15
CA THR A 170 -2.52 -15.69 17.47
C THR A 170 -3.69 -16.37 18.15
N GLU A 171 -4.82 -16.53 17.43
CA GLU A 171 -5.93 -17.37 17.88
C GLU A 171 -5.50 -18.84 18.01
#